data_28336a586f1049d489ec9a6fa6a81b7e
#
_entry.id   28336a586f1049d489ec9a6fa6a81b7e
#
_cell.length_a   1.000
_cell.length_b   1.000
_cell.length_c   1.000
_cell.angle_alpha   90.00
_cell.angle_beta   90.00
_cell.angle_gamma   90.00
#
_symmetry.space_group_name_H-M   'P 1'
#
loop_
_entity.id
_entity.type
_entity.pdbx_description
1 polymer ?
#
loop_
_entity_poly.entity_id
_entity_poly.type
_entity_poly.pdbx_seq_one_letter_code
_entity_poly.pdbx_strand_id
1 'polypeptide(L)'
;MALEKLRIKPLPPSALPEISVLFNPNSYSIVKPVTWSVPQASSGSGGQTDRAVNAPTLVFGGGGSRQLTLELLFDVTEPINDVPIADVRTLTNAIVALTRIESKQGRPPVCEISWGTAPVNSDFPFSGVVTNLTQRFTLFRNTGEPVRANLTVILSEFLDPEQDQRQTDPELTTRVVRRGDTVTSIAASVYGDPSLWRVIAEANNLDDPRRPKIGRTLTIPKIG
;
A
#
# COMPACT_ATOMS: atom_id res chain seq x y z
N MET A 1 -33.30 0.76 -9.71
CA MET A 1 -31.93 0.21 -9.68
C MET A 1 -31.69 -0.31 -8.29
N ALA A 2 -31.14 -1.54 -8.15
CA ALA A 2 -30.77 -2.05 -6.84
C ALA A 2 -29.57 -1.25 -6.31
N LEU A 3 -29.52 -1.02 -5.00
CA LEU A 3 -28.40 -0.34 -4.32
C LEU A 3 -27.15 -1.22 -4.43
N GLU A 4 -26.10 -0.71 -5.05
CA GLU A 4 -24.79 -1.39 -5.11
C GLU A 4 -24.14 -1.37 -3.73
N LYS A 5 -23.83 -2.55 -3.20
CA LYS A 5 -23.23 -2.70 -1.88
C LYS A 5 -21.71 -2.83 -1.98
N LEU A 6 -21.01 -2.30 -0.99
CA LEU A 6 -19.59 -2.55 -0.82
C LEU A 6 -19.38 -4.04 -0.53
N ARG A 7 -18.37 -4.63 -1.19
CA ARG A 7 -18.00 -6.04 -1.07
C ARG A 7 -16.55 -6.15 -0.64
N ILE A 8 -16.30 -7.12 0.20
CA ILE A 8 -14.95 -7.51 0.65
C ILE A 8 -14.75 -8.95 0.23
N LYS A 9 -13.89 -9.16 -0.75
CA LYS A 9 -13.62 -10.48 -1.33
C LYS A 9 -12.22 -10.94 -0.94
N PRO A 10 -12.08 -11.97 -0.08
CA PRO A 10 -10.80 -12.61 0.15
C PRO A 10 -10.27 -13.22 -1.14
N LEU A 11 -9.00 -12.94 -1.46
CA LEU A 11 -8.37 -13.44 -2.68
C LEU A 11 -7.77 -14.84 -2.47
N PRO A 12 -7.68 -15.65 -3.53
CA PRO A 12 -7.00 -16.94 -3.45
C PRO A 12 -5.57 -16.80 -2.89
N PRO A 13 -5.09 -17.80 -2.12
CA PRO A 13 -5.65 -19.12 -1.86
C PRO A 13 -6.65 -19.19 -0.69
N SER A 14 -7.18 -18.05 -0.19
CA SER A 14 -8.20 -18.04 0.87
C SER A 14 -9.47 -18.77 0.43
N ALA A 15 -10.07 -19.52 1.36
CA ALA A 15 -11.35 -20.20 1.16
C ALA A 15 -12.52 -19.45 1.84
N LEU A 16 -12.27 -18.29 2.44
CA LEU A 16 -13.31 -17.48 3.07
C LEU A 16 -14.27 -16.92 2.01
N PRO A 17 -15.59 -16.87 2.31
CA PRO A 17 -16.57 -16.34 1.39
C PRO A 17 -16.43 -14.81 1.22
N GLU A 18 -16.91 -14.32 0.09
CA GLU A 18 -17.12 -12.90 -0.13
C GLU A 18 -18.13 -12.33 0.89
N ILE A 19 -17.82 -11.16 1.42
CA ILE A 19 -18.64 -10.47 2.41
C ILE A 19 -19.27 -9.25 1.74
N SER A 20 -20.61 -9.22 1.68
CA SER A 20 -21.35 -8.01 1.33
C SER A 20 -21.74 -7.28 2.61
N VAL A 21 -21.45 -5.99 2.72
CA VAL A 21 -21.78 -5.21 3.92
C VAL A 21 -23.30 -5.08 4.08
N LEU A 22 -23.77 -5.03 5.33
CA LEU A 22 -25.19 -4.89 5.60
C LEU A 22 -25.71 -3.50 5.17
N PHE A 23 -24.99 -2.46 5.56
CA PHE A 23 -25.19 -1.08 5.15
C PHE A 23 -23.91 -0.56 4.51
N ASN A 24 -24.04 0.21 3.41
CA ASN A 24 -22.89 0.88 2.84
C ASN A 24 -22.30 1.89 3.84
N PRO A 25 -20.96 2.03 3.89
CA PRO A 25 -20.36 3.03 4.75
C PRO A 25 -20.79 4.44 4.34
N ASN A 26 -21.02 5.32 5.32
CA ASN A 26 -21.31 6.72 5.06
C ASN A 26 -20.09 7.48 4.56
N SER A 27 -18.92 7.01 4.93
CA SER A 27 -17.61 7.57 4.53
C SER A 27 -16.54 6.49 4.52
N TYR A 28 -15.52 6.72 3.73
CA TYR A 28 -14.25 6.02 3.78
C TYR A 28 -13.12 7.02 3.66
N SER A 29 -11.94 6.68 4.12
CA SER A 29 -10.76 7.51 3.92
C SER A 29 -9.60 6.68 3.39
N ILE A 30 -8.82 7.30 2.49
CA ILE A 30 -7.58 6.73 1.98
C ILE A 30 -6.44 7.67 2.31
N VAL A 31 -5.41 7.12 2.96
CA VAL A 31 -4.18 7.84 3.29
C VAL A 31 -3.02 7.21 2.51
N LYS A 32 -2.27 8.03 1.78
CA LYS A 32 -1.05 7.63 1.08
C LYS A 32 0.13 8.38 1.69
N PRO A 33 0.93 7.77 2.56
CA PRO A 33 2.12 8.42 3.11
C PRO A 33 3.20 8.53 2.03
N VAL A 34 3.87 9.68 2.01
CA VAL A 34 5.02 9.96 1.14
C VAL A 34 6.12 10.55 2.02
N THR A 35 7.30 9.96 1.96
CA THR A 35 8.42 10.39 2.79
C THR A 35 9.36 11.30 2.01
N TRP A 36 9.57 12.51 2.54
CA TRP A 36 10.58 13.45 2.09
C TRP A 36 11.52 13.75 3.23
N SER A 37 12.80 13.75 2.98
CA SER A 37 13.82 14.05 3.99
C SER A 37 14.76 15.14 3.52
N VAL A 38 15.26 15.94 4.46
CA VAL A 38 16.39 16.83 4.22
C VAL A 38 17.65 15.99 4.33
N PRO A 39 18.56 16.02 3.33
CA PRO A 39 19.82 15.31 3.42
C PRO A 39 20.57 15.81 4.68
N GLN A 40 20.88 14.90 5.61
CA GLN A 40 21.78 15.26 6.69
C GLN A 40 23.18 15.43 6.10
N ALA A 41 23.76 16.62 6.27
CA ALA A 41 25.18 16.81 6.01
C ALA A 41 25.93 15.79 6.87
N SER A 42 26.65 14.86 6.24
CA SER A 42 27.54 13.96 6.96
C SER A 42 28.53 14.84 7.75
N SER A 43 28.59 14.62 9.05
CA SER A 43 29.52 15.29 9.97
C SER A 43 30.96 14.85 9.67
N GLY A 44 31.48 15.30 8.55
CA GLY A 44 32.81 15.06 8.06
C GLY A 44 33.28 16.27 7.31
N SER A 45 34.04 17.14 8.01
CA SER A 45 34.89 18.18 7.46
C SER A 45 34.23 19.23 6.56
N GLY A 46 33.77 20.34 7.15
CA GLY A 46 33.84 21.66 6.51
C GLY A 46 32.83 21.96 5.38
N GLY A 47 31.76 21.23 5.25
CA GLY A 47 30.68 21.55 4.31
C GLY A 47 29.80 22.67 4.91
N GLN A 48 29.98 23.88 4.49
CA GLN A 48 29.13 25.03 4.75
C GLN A 48 27.74 24.67 4.21
N THR A 49 26.79 24.42 5.09
CA THR A 49 25.38 24.34 4.70
C THR A 49 25.05 25.67 4.04
N ASP A 50 24.65 25.61 2.78
CA ASP A 50 24.29 26.77 1.97
C ASP A 50 23.04 27.42 2.60
N ARG A 51 23.30 28.34 3.56
CA ARG A 51 22.25 29.09 4.29
C ARG A 51 21.60 30.18 3.43
N ALA A 52 21.95 30.21 2.15
CA ALA A 52 21.45 31.21 1.21
C ALA A 52 20.09 30.83 0.57
N VAL A 53 19.55 29.63 0.83
CA VAL A 53 18.25 29.18 0.30
C VAL A 53 17.17 29.25 1.37
N ASN A 54 16.02 29.81 1.04
CA ASN A 54 14.89 29.97 1.97
C ASN A 54 14.25 28.63 2.37
N ALA A 55 14.51 27.55 1.64
CA ALA A 55 14.00 26.21 1.95
C ALA A 55 15.10 25.16 1.70
N PRO A 56 15.21 24.13 2.56
CA PRO A 56 16.14 23.04 2.32
C PRO A 56 15.73 22.22 1.10
N THR A 57 16.70 21.69 0.38
CA THR A 57 16.45 20.72 -0.70
C THR A 57 15.88 19.43 -0.10
N LEU A 58 14.73 18.99 -0.59
CA LEU A 58 14.12 17.74 -0.17
C LEU A 58 14.56 16.59 -1.08
N VAL A 59 14.83 15.45 -0.49
CA VAL A 59 15.11 14.20 -1.19
C VAL A 59 13.94 13.24 -0.96
N PHE A 60 13.44 12.64 -2.03
CA PHE A 60 12.38 11.66 -1.96
C PHE A 60 12.88 10.38 -1.28
N GLY A 61 12.22 10.01 -0.19
CA GLY A 61 12.55 8.84 0.63
C GLY A 61 11.72 7.61 0.34
N GLY A 62 10.77 7.71 -0.60
CA GLY A 62 9.86 6.61 -0.98
C GLY A 62 8.40 6.89 -0.65
N GLY A 63 7.51 6.12 -1.28
CA GLY A 63 6.08 6.07 -0.97
C GLY A 63 5.77 4.92 0.00
N GLY A 64 4.89 5.15 0.97
CA GLY A 64 4.33 4.08 1.80
C GLY A 64 3.10 3.43 1.14
N SER A 65 2.64 2.30 1.65
CA SER A 65 1.39 1.67 1.21
C SER A 65 0.19 2.58 1.50
N ARG A 66 -0.79 2.59 0.60
CA ARG A 66 -2.07 3.24 0.88
C ARG A 66 -2.75 2.54 2.05
N GLN A 67 -3.45 3.31 2.86
CA GLN A 67 -4.25 2.80 3.96
C GLN A 67 -5.70 3.20 3.74
N LEU A 68 -6.59 2.21 3.66
CA LEU A 68 -8.04 2.39 3.55
C LEU A 68 -8.66 2.18 4.92
N THR A 69 -9.45 3.14 5.37
CA THR A 69 -10.27 3.04 6.59
C THR A 69 -11.75 3.01 6.20
N LEU A 70 -12.45 1.97 6.66
CA LEU A 70 -13.89 1.79 6.48
C LEU A 70 -14.60 1.81 7.82
N GLU A 71 -15.74 2.51 7.88
CA GLU A 71 -16.65 2.49 9.01
C GLU A 71 -17.93 1.72 8.62
N LEU A 72 -18.11 0.54 9.20
CA LEU A 72 -19.20 -0.38 8.87
C LEU A 72 -20.20 -0.47 10.03
N LEU A 73 -21.48 -0.29 9.72
CA LEU A 73 -22.57 -0.49 10.65
C LEU A 73 -23.20 -1.87 10.43
N PHE A 74 -23.42 -2.58 11.52
CA PHE A 74 -24.22 -3.80 11.58
C PHE A 74 -25.36 -3.61 12.60
N ASP A 75 -26.58 -3.83 12.15
CA ASP A 75 -27.78 -3.71 12.98
C ASP A 75 -28.73 -4.86 12.65
N VAL A 76 -29.09 -5.62 13.65
CA VAL A 76 -29.99 -6.76 13.55
C VAL A 76 -31.24 -6.59 14.44
N THR A 77 -31.58 -5.33 14.75
CA THR A 77 -32.82 -5.00 15.47
C THR A 77 -34.05 -5.38 14.66
N GLU A 78 -33.97 -5.30 13.35
CA GLU A 78 -34.97 -5.75 12.38
C GLU A 78 -34.48 -7.02 11.65
N PRO A 79 -35.42 -7.86 11.21
CA PRO A 79 -35.07 -9.05 10.40
C PRO A 79 -34.34 -8.65 9.12
N ILE A 80 -33.32 -9.41 8.75
CA ILE A 80 -32.61 -9.24 7.47
C ILE A 80 -33.18 -10.24 6.48
N ASN A 81 -33.76 -9.79 5.37
CA ASN A 81 -34.47 -10.63 4.38
C ASN A 81 -35.50 -11.58 5.06
N ASP A 82 -36.30 -11.01 5.96
CA ASP A 82 -37.32 -11.71 6.74
C ASP A 82 -36.77 -12.78 7.72
N VAL A 83 -35.47 -12.84 7.91
CA VAL A 83 -34.83 -13.77 8.87
C VAL A 83 -34.38 -12.98 10.11
N PRO A 84 -34.96 -13.28 11.30
CA PRO A 84 -34.53 -12.65 12.53
C PRO A 84 -33.15 -13.17 12.96
N ILE A 85 -32.24 -12.26 13.25
CA ILE A 85 -30.90 -12.57 13.77
C ILE A 85 -30.87 -12.15 15.24
N ALA A 86 -30.52 -13.08 16.12
CA ALA A 86 -30.51 -12.83 17.55
C ALA A 86 -29.28 -12.00 18.01
N ASP A 87 -28.16 -12.22 17.38
CA ASP A 87 -26.85 -11.68 17.78
C ASP A 87 -26.09 -11.16 16.56
N VAL A 88 -25.70 -9.88 16.62
CA VAL A 88 -24.97 -9.21 15.53
C VAL A 88 -23.58 -9.81 15.29
N ARG A 89 -23.03 -10.52 16.27
CA ARG A 89 -21.72 -11.18 16.15
C ARG A 89 -21.71 -12.26 15.07
N THR A 90 -22.86 -12.86 14.76
CA THR A 90 -22.97 -13.82 13.66
C THR A 90 -22.56 -13.22 12.31
N LEU A 91 -22.80 -11.92 12.10
CA LEU A 91 -22.40 -11.19 10.91
C LEU A 91 -20.98 -10.60 11.04
N THR A 92 -20.65 -10.00 12.20
CA THR A 92 -19.33 -9.38 12.39
C THR A 92 -18.19 -10.39 12.44
N ASN A 93 -18.46 -11.65 12.81
CA ASN A 93 -17.47 -12.73 12.81
C ASN A 93 -16.86 -12.99 11.42
N ALA A 94 -17.59 -12.72 10.34
CA ALA A 94 -17.05 -12.81 8.99
C ALA A 94 -15.91 -11.80 8.77
N ILE A 95 -16.06 -10.56 9.30
CA ILE A 95 -15.00 -9.54 9.25
C ILE A 95 -13.84 -9.94 10.19
N VAL A 96 -14.13 -10.47 11.38
CA VAL A 96 -13.10 -10.97 12.31
C VAL A 96 -12.26 -12.08 11.67
N ALA A 97 -12.87 -12.95 10.86
CA ALA A 97 -12.15 -14.01 10.18
C ALA A 97 -11.04 -13.48 9.25
N LEU A 98 -11.20 -12.28 8.68
CA LEU A 98 -10.19 -11.63 7.84
C LEU A 98 -8.93 -11.21 8.59
N THR A 99 -8.95 -11.19 9.92
CA THR A 99 -7.79 -10.86 10.77
C THR A 99 -7.06 -12.10 11.26
N ARG A 100 -7.61 -13.30 11.03
CA ARG A 100 -7.05 -14.56 11.52
C ARG A 100 -6.06 -15.14 10.54
N ILE A 101 -5.06 -15.83 11.10
CA ILE A 101 -4.10 -16.58 10.30
C ILE A 101 -4.81 -17.81 9.69
N GLU A 102 -4.77 -17.92 8.37
CA GLU A 102 -5.21 -19.13 7.68
C GLU A 102 -4.08 -20.14 7.64
N SER A 103 -4.35 -21.38 8.07
CA SER A 103 -3.35 -22.44 8.19
C SER A 103 -2.65 -22.77 6.86
N LYS A 104 -3.34 -22.61 5.73
CA LYS A 104 -2.77 -22.85 4.39
C LYS A 104 -1.77 -21.77 3.95
N GLN A 105 -1.91 -20.54 4.44
CA GLN A 105 -1.13 -19.39 4.01
C GLN A 105 -0.13 -18.91 5.08
N GLY A 106 -0.34 -19.30 6.36
CA GLY A 106 0.45 -18.81 7.48
C GLY A 106 0.27 -17.31 7.77
N ARG A 107 -0.75 -16.66 7.18
CA ARG A 107 -1.04 -15.24 7.31
C ARG A 107 -2.55 -14.96 7.12
N PRO A 108 -3.04 -13.79 7.51
CA PRO A 108 -4.38 -13.32 7.14
C PRO A 108 -4.53 -13.19 5.61
N PRO A 109 -5.77 -13.32 5.09
CA PRO A 109 -6.03 -13.22 3.66
C PRO A 109 -5.79 -11.81 3.13
N VAL A 110 -5.35 -11.72 1.88
CA VAL A 110 -5.44 -10.49 1.10
C VAL A 110 -6.88 -10.36 0.62
N CYS A 111 -7.44 -9.15 0.74
CA CYS A 111 -8.81 -8.87 0.36
C CYS A 111 -8.86 -7.84 -0.76
N GLU A 112 -9.76 -8.03 -1.71
CA GLU A 112 -10.17 -7.04 -2.68
C GLU A 112 -11.45 -6.38 -2.20
N ILE A 113 -11.43 -5.06 -2.07
CA ILE A 113 -12.58 -4.24 -1.70
C ILE A 113 -13.10 -3.57 -2.97
N SER A 114 -14.38 -3.78 -3.26
CA SER A 114 -15.05 -3.18 -4.42
C SER A 114 -16.35 -2.49 -4.01
N TRP A 115 -16.65 -1.36 -4.64
CA TRP A 115 -17.88 -0.63 -4.43
C TRP A 115 -18.28 0.14 -5.68
N GLY A 116 -19.36 -0.30 -6.30
CA GLY A 116 -19.88 0.29 -7.54
C GLY A 116 -18.92 0.15 -8.72
N THR A 117 -19.20 0.93 -9.76
CA THR A 117 -18.34 1.04 -10.94
C THR A 117 -17.36 2.19 -10.75
N ALA A 118 -16.12 1.86 -10.51
CA ALA A 118 -15.08 2.86 -10.28
C ALA A 118 -14.38 3.25 -11.61
N PRO A 119 -14.00 4.52 -11.79
CA PRO A 119 -13.16 4.94 -12.91
C PRO A 119 -11.80 4.24 -12.91
N VAL A 120 -11.16 4.17 -14.05
CA VAL A 120 -9.79 3.63 -14.16
C VAL A 120 -8.84 4.47 -13.28
N ASN A 121 -7.95 3.81 -12.54
CA ASN A 121 -7.01 4.42 -11.58
C ASN A 121 -7.70 5.14 -10.41
N SER A 122 -8.90 4.71 -10.04
CA SER A 122 -9.57 5.22 -8.85
C SER A 122 -9.21 4.42 -7.59
N ASP A 123 -9.86 4.75 -6.47
CA ASP A 123 -9.61 4.12 -5.17
C ASP A 123 -10.06 2.65 -5.11
N PHE A 124 -11.02 2.27 -5.95
CA PHE A 124 -11.54 0.91 -6.04
C PHE A 124 -11.33 0.32 -7.46
N PRO A 125 -11.10 -1.01 -7.56
CA PRO A 125 -10.94 -1.96 -6.48
C PRO A 125 -9.66 -1.73 -5.67
N PHE A 126 -9.74 -1.87 -4.34
CA PHE A 126 -8.61 -1.74 -3.43
C PHE A 126 -8.18 -3.12 -2.94
N SER A 127 -6.93 -3.48 -3.17
CA SER A 127 -6.35 -4.74 -2.68
C SER A 127 -5.51 -4.49 -1.43
N GLY A 128 -5.82 -5.17 -0.34
CA GLY A 128 -5.10 -4.95 0.91
C GLY A 128 -5.33 -6.03 1.96
N VAL A 129 -4.59 -5.92 3.04
CA VAL A 129 -4.72 -6.79 4.23
C VAL A 129 -5.28 -5.99 5.39
N VAL A 130 -6.12 -6.62 6.21
CA VAL A 130 -6.64 -5.98 7.43
C VAL A 130 -5.51 -5.88 8.44
N THR A 131 -5.16 -4.64 8.81
CA THR A 131 -4.12 -4.36 9.80
C THR A 131 -4.68 -3.99 11.17
N ASN A 132 -5.91 -3.47 11.20
CA ASN A 132 -6.59 -3.16 12.44
C ASN A 132 -8.10 -3.37 12.29
N LEU A 133 -8.73 -3.93 13.31
CA LEU A 133 -10.17 -4.10 13.42
C LEU A 133 -10.61 -3.67 14.82
N THR A 134 -11.42 -2.63 14.88
CA THR A 134 -12.09 -2.21 16.12
C THR A 134 -13.57 -2.55 16.01
N GLN A 135 -14.12 -3.22 17.02
CA GLN A 135 -15.53 -3.54 17.10
C GLN A 135 -16.12 -2.85 18.34
N ARG A 136 -17.15 -2.05 18.15
CA ARG A 136 -17.87 -1.36 19.22
C ARG A 136 -19.33 -1.78 19.19
N PHE A 137 -19.75 -2.55 20.20
CA PHE A 137 -21.14 -2.95 20.40
C PHE A 137 -21.89 -1.86 21.17
N THR A 138 -23.03 -1.42 20.65
CA THR A 138 -23.71 -0.21 21.15
C THR A 138 -25.17 -0.43 21.60
N LEU A 139 -25.78 -1.54 21.22
CA LEU A 139 -27.15 -1.89 21.61
C LEU A 139 -27.19 -3.37 21.97
N PHE A 140 -27.88 -3.68 23.08
CA PHE A 140 -27.98 -5.02 23.63
C PHE A 140 -29.43 -5.38 23.92
N ARG A 141 -29.78 -6.64 23.82
CA ARG A 141 -31.04 -7.19 24.30
C ARG A 141 -31.02 -7.32 25.81
N ASN A 142 -32.18 -7.52 26.40
CA ASN A 142 -32.31 -7.76 27.84
C ASN A 142 -31.59 -9.05 28.29
N THR A 143 -31.35 -9.95 27.37
CA THR A 143 -30.60 -11.21 27.54
C THR A 143 -29.08 -11.04 27.46
N GLY A 144 -28.61 -9.81 27.07
CA GLY A 144 -27.18 -9.49 26.97
C GLY A 144 -26.57 -9.66 25.57
N GLU A 145 -27.33 -10.20 24.58
CA GLU A 145 -26.81 -10.31 23.22
C GLU A 145 -26.73 -8.93 22.55
N PRO A 146 -25.60 -8.60 21.89
CA PRO A 146 -25.50 -7.37 21.14
C PRO A 146 -26.29 -7.47 19.83
N VAL A 147 -27.03 -6.42 19.50
CA VAL A 147 -27.83 -6.32 18.26
C VAL A 147 -27.34 -5.23 17.32
N ARG A 148 -26.46 -4.35 17.79
CA ARG A 148 -25.83 -3.32 16.94
C ARG A 148 -24.35 -3.23 17.21
N ALA A 149 -23.57 -3.12 16.13
CA ALA A 149 -22.12 -2.95 16.19
C ALA A 149 -21.65 -1.94 15.14
N ASN A 150 -20.68 -1.11 15.54
CA ASN A 150 -19.91 -0.27 14.63
C ASN A 150 -18.51 -0.87 14.53
N LEU A 151 -18.05 -1.13 13.32
CA LEU A 151 -16.72 -1.67 13.04
C LEU A 151 -15.90 -0.64 12.31
N THR A 152 -14.69 -0.37 12.82
CA THR A 152 -13.67 0.36 12.07
C THR A 152 -12.65 -0.66 11.55
N VAL A 153 -12.57 -0.77 10.24
CA VAL A 153 -11.66 -1.70 9.54
C VAL A 153 -10.59 -0.89 8.85
N ILE A 154 -9.34 -1.11 9.21
CA ILE A 154 -8.19 -0.47 8.56
C ILE A 154 -7.45 -1.52 7.74
N LEU A 155 -7.31 -1.22 6.45
CA LEU A 155 -6.59 -2.08 5.52
C LEU A 155 -5.35 -1.35 5.02
N SER A 156 -4.23 -2.06 4.96
CA SER A 156 -3.03 -1.59 4.26
C SER A 156 -2.97 -2.22 2.88
N GLU A 157 -2.70 -1.38 1.89
CA GLU A 157 -2.54 -1.81 0.51
C GLU A 157 -1.49 -2.92 0.42
N PHE A 158 -1.86 -3.99 -0.26
CA PHE A 158 -0.97 -5.08 -0.59
C PHE A 158 -0.74 -5.09 -2.10
N LEU A 159 0.45 -4.66 -2.49
CA LEU A 159 0.91 -4.75 -3.87
C LEU A 159 1.80 -5.98 -4.00
N ASP A 160 1.57 -6.75 -5.05
CA ASP A 160 2.50 -7.79 -5.44
C ASP A 160 3.82 -7.12 -5.87
N PRO A 161 4.97 -7.47 -5.28
CA PRO A 161 6.25 -6.86 -5.64
C PRO A 161 6.57 -6.91 -7.14
N GLU A 162 6.12 -7.97 -7.84
CA GLU A 162 6.30 -8.07 -9.29
C GLU A 162 5.41 -7.08 -10.06
N GLN A 163 4.22 -6.77 -9.54
CA GLN A 163 3.31 -5.80 -10.13
C GLN A 163 3.72 -4.37 -9.79
N ASP A 164 4.21 -4.12 -8.58
CA ASP A 164 4.69 -2.81 -8.15
C ASP A 164 5.91 -2.37 -8.97
N GLN A 165 6.83 -3.29 -9.25
CA GLN A 165 7.97 -3.03 -10.15
C GLN A 165 7.55 -2.67 -11.58
N ARG A 166 6.38 -3.13 -12.04
CA ARG A 166 5.84 -2.78 -13.37
C ARG A 166 5.12 -1.43 -13.40
N GLN A 167 4.62 -0.96 -12.26
CA GLN A 167 3.91 0.32 -12.14
C GLN A 167 4.83 1.48 -11.79
N THR A 168 5.99 1.22 -11.22
CA THR A 168 7.03 2.22 -11.02
C THR A 168 7.57 2.57 -12.40
N ASP A 169 7.31 3.78 -12.86
CA ASP A 169 7.75 4.25 -14.18
C ASP A 169 9.26 4.01 -14.34
N PRO A 170 9.67 3.09 -15.24
CA PRO A 170 11.04 2.64 -15.26
C PRO A 170 11.96 3.58 -16.02
N GLU A 171 11.44 4.73 -16.51
CA GLU A 171 12.23 5.63 -17.33
C GLU A 171 13.28 6.43 -16.53
N LEU A 172 13.16 6.49 -15.20
CA LEU A 172 14.08 7.27 -14.37
C LEU A 172 14.46 6.53 -13.08
N THR A 173 15.07 5.38 -13.17
CA THR A 173 15.77 4.81 -12.00
C THR A 173 17.03 5.63 -11.76
N THR A 174 17.18 6.20 -10.56
CA THR A 174 18.41 6.91 -10.18
C THR A 174 19.20 6.09 -9.16
N ARG A 175 20.52 6.10 -9.28
CA ARG A 175 21.44 5.44 -8.33
C ARG A 175 22.54 6.40 -7.90
N VAL A 176 22.74 6.50 -6.58
CA VAL A 176 23.89 7.25 -6.03
C VAL A 176 25.12 6.38 -6.07
N VAL A 177 26.20 6.89 -6.65
CA VAL A 177 27.50 6.23 -6.72
C VAL A 177 28.11 6.10 -5.34
N ARG A 178 28.39 4.88 -4.91
CA ARG A 178 29.04 4.56 -3.63
C ARG A 178 30.54 4.33 -3.83
N ARG A 179 31.28 4.31 -2.74
CA ARG A 179 32.72 4.03 -2.76
C ARG A 179 32.95 2.59 -3.27
N GLY A 180 33.72 2.44 -4.35
CA GLY A 180 33.98 1.16 -5.02
C GLY A 180 33.04 0.85 -6.20
N ASP A 181 32.01 1.65 -6.44
CA ASP A 181 31.16 1.49 -7.62
C ASP A 181 31.91 1.90 -8.88
N THR A 182 31.71 1.11 -9.94
CA THR A 182 32.03 1.45 -11.32
C THR A 182 30.76 1.44 -12.15
N VAL A 183 30.70 2.16 -13.27
CA VAL A 183 29.51 2.13 -14.11
C VAL A 183 29.21 0.72 -14.61
N THR A 184 30.24 -0.08 -14.83
CA THR A 184 30.14 -1.51 -15.20
C THR A 184 29.51 -2.35 -14.09
N SER A 185 29.91 -2.15 -12.81
CA SER A 185 29.31 -2.88 -11.69
C SER A 185 27.87 -2.46 -11.44
N ILE A 186 27.54 -1.19 -11.69
CA ILE A 186 26.17 -0.67 -11.63
C ILE A 186 25.32 -1.31 -12.73
N ALA A 187 25.81 -1.39 -13.98
CA ALA A 187 25.12 -2.03 -15.08
C ALA A 187 24.86 -3.53 -14.80
N ALA A 188 25.86 -4.24 -14.29
CA ALA A 188 25.70 -5.63 -13.87
C ALA A 188 24.61 -5.81 -12.81
N SER A 189 24.55 -4.90 -11.83
CA SER A 189 23.57 -4.99 -10.74
C SER A 189 22.13 -4.61 -11.15
N VAL A 190 21.96 -3.73 -12.14
CA VAL A 190 20.65 -3.20 -12.56
C VAL A 190 20.09 -3.96 -13.77
N TYR A 191 20.95 -4.24 -14.74
CA TYR A 191 20.55 -4.88 -15.99
C TYR A 191 20.90 -6.38 -16.05
N GLY A 192 21.66 -6.88 -15.08
CA GLY A 192 22.19 -8.24 -15.14
C GLY A 192 23.33 -8.42 -16.15
N ASP A 193 23.66 -7.38 -16.91
CA ASP A 193 24.68 -7.40 -17.96
C ASP A 193 25.67 -6.23 -17.81
N PRO A 194 26.94 -6.51 -17.45
CA PRO A 194 27.95 -5.46 -17.32
C PRO A 194 28.32 -4.76 -18.64
N SER A 195 28.02 -5.36 -19.80
CA SER A 195 28.33 -4.76 -21.12
C SER A 195 27.49 -3.52 -21.43
N LEU A 196 26.34 -3.38 -20.75
CA LEU A 196 25.37 -2.28 -20.91
C LEU A 196 25.75 -0.99 -20.16
N TRP A 197 27.00 -0.92 -19.66
CA TRP A 197 27.49 0.26 -18.97
C TRP A 197 27.47 1.54 -19.84
N ARG A 198 27.56 1.39 -21.19
CA ARG A 198 27.53 2.51 -22.12
C ARG A 198 26.21 3.28 -22.06
N VAL A 199 25.10 2.56 -21.94
CA VAL A 199 23.76 3.16 -21.84
C VAL A 199 23.67 4.11 -20.63
N ILE A 200 24.25 3.70 -19.49
CA ILE A 200 24.31 4.53 -18.29
C ILE A 200 25.27 5.71 -18.48
N ALA A 201 26.42 5.48 -19.11
CA ALA A 201 27.43 6.52 -19.33
C ALA A 201 26.89 7.63 -20.24
N GLU A 202 26.24 7.28 -21.33
CA GLU A 202 25.63 8.20 -22.30
C GLU A 202 24.49 9.00 -21.67
N ALA A 203 23.58 8.34 -20.95
CA ALA A 203 22.46 9.01 -20.29
C ALA A 203 22.89 10.04 -19.23
N ASN A 204 24.13 9.90 -18.70
CA ASN A 204 24.66 10.77 -17.66
C ASN A 204 25.79 11.69 -18.14
N ASN A 205 26.11 11.70 -19.42
CA ASN A 205 27.22 12.45 -20.02
C ASN A 205 28.52 12.26 -19.20
N LEU A 206 28.93 11.00 -19.00
CA LEU A 206 30.14 10.69 -18.24
C LEU A 206 31.38 10.75 -19.14
N ASP A 207 32.28 11.68 -18.91
CA ASP A 207 33.56 11.80 -19.63
C ASP A 207 34.48 10.62 -19.28
N ASP A 208 34.48 10.17 -18.03
CA ASP A 208 35.23 8.97 -17.59
C ASP A 208 34.29 7.99 -16.86
N PRO A 209 33.78 6.97 -17.58
CA PRO A 209 32.89 5.97 -17.01
C PRO A 209 33.59 4.99 -16.07
N ARG A 210 34.93 4.97 -16.02
CA ARG A 210 35.69 4.07 -15.15
C ARG A 210 35.72 4.56 -13.69
N ARG A 211 35.56 5.87 -13.48
CA ARG A 211 35.66 6.50 -12.16
C ARG A 211 34.52 7.50 -11.96
N PRO A 212 33.29 7.04 -11.81
CA PRO A 212 32.19 7.94 -11.50
C PRO A 212 32.44 8.61 -10.13
N LYS A 213 32.14 9.90 -10.01
CA LYS A 213 32.33 10.65 -8.74
C LYS A 213 31.42 10.07 -7.66
N ILE A 214 32.01 9.69 -6.51
CA ILE A 214 31.29 9.21 -5.33
C ILE A 214 30.28 10.29 -4.89
N GLY A 215 29.04 9.89 -4.59
CA GLY A 215 27.94 10.79 -4.22
C GLY A 215 27.19 11.38 -5.42
N ARG A 216 27.68 11.19 -6.66
CA ARG A 216 26.91 11.60 -7.85
C ARG A 216 25.72 10.69 -8.05
N THR A 217 24.56 11.28 -8.31
CA THR A 217 23.36 10.53 -8.72
C THR A 217 23.44 10.28 -10.22
N LEU A 218 23.33 9.03 -10.61
CA LEU A 218 23.27 8.60 -12.01
C LEU A 218 21.83 8.24 -12.39
N THR A 219 21.39 8.70 -13.54
CA THR A 219 20.14 8.25 -14.17
C THR A 219 20.41 6.89 -14.84
N ILE A 220 19.56 5.92 -14.57
CA ILE A 220 19.65 4.56 -15.11
C ILE A 220 18.49 4.37 -16.09
N PRO A 221 18.69 4.53 -17.41
CA PRO A 221 17.63 4.40 -18.38
C PRO A 221 17.16 2.95 -18.51
N LYS A 222 15.92 2.77 -18.92
CA LYS A 222 15.36 1.44 -19.24
C LYS A 222 15.93 0.99 -20.59
N ILE A 223 16.29 -0.29 -20.65
CA ILE A 223 16.63 -0.98 -21.89
C ILE A 223 15.37 -1.72 -22.32
N GLY A 224 14.83 -1.35 -23.46
CA GLY A 224 13.67 -2.01 -24.10
C GLY A 224 14.07 -3.31 -24.77
#